data_d03ce7d1478fe5201a47fe21b88e66b9
#
_entry.id   d03ce7d1478fe5201a47fe21b88e66b9
#
_cell.length_a   1.000
_cell.length_b   1.000
_cell.length_c   1.000
_cell.angle_alpha   90.00
_cell.angle_beta   90.00
_cell.angle_gamma   90.00
#
_symmetry.space_group_name_H-M   'P 1'
#
loop_
_entity.id
_entity.type
_entity.pdbx_description
1 polymer ?
#
loop_
_entity_poly.entity_id
_entity_poly.type
_entity_poly.pdbx_seq_one_letter_code
_entity_poly.pdbx_strand_id
1 'polypeptide(L)'
;MYATFTGPVNRNAQLWAALLYAGPGAVLSHETAAEVDGLVDRPSALIHLTIRAGRYLQAAPGIRVHRSRHLRDLRFPAGELPRTWIEDTILDLAETKSGLDDVCGLVTAAFGRHLTTVPPFRSVLAERKRQRWRREISELINAAADGTHSVLEFRYDRDVERAHGLPPSRRQVPFRKRTGPGDSATACTSRMA
;
A
#
# COMPACT_ATOMS: atom_id res chain seq x y z
N MET A 1 -18.83 -22.01 14.59
CA MET A 1 -17.61 -21.47 15.22
C MET A 1 -18.07 -20.66 16.44
N TYR A 2 -17.45 -20.86 17.60
CA TYR A 2 -17.81 -20.23 18.86
C TYR A 2 -16.61 -19.44 19.39
N ALA A 3 -16.85 -18.24 19.94
CA ALA A 3 -15.86 -17.50 20.69
C ALA A 3 -15.78 -18.05 22.12
N THR A 4 -14.56 -18.24 22.62
CA THR A 4 -14.30 -18.79 23.97
C THR A 4 -14.17 -17.71 25.05
N PHE A 5 -14.46 -16.47 24.71
CA PHE A 5 -14.40 -15.31 25.62
C PHE A 5 -15.73 -14.59 25.69
N THR A 6 -15.99 -13.97 26.84
CA THR A 6 -17.16 -13.10 27.09
C THR A 6 -16.72 -11.64 26.90
N GLY A 7 -17.32 -10.93 25.97
CA GLY A 7 -17.01 -9.53 25.71
C GLY A 7 -17.16 -9.16 24.23
N PRO A 8 -16.99 -7.89 23.87
CA PRO A 8 -17.09 -7.45 22.50
C PRO A 8 -15.97 -8.08 21.66
N VAL A 9 -16.34 -8.59 20.50
CA VAL A 9 -15.38 -9.19 19.55
C VAL A 9 -14.48 -8.09 18.97
N ASN A 10 -13.20 -8.12 19.32
CA ASN A 10 -12.25 -7.16 18.79
C ASN A 10 -11.95 -7.40 17.28
N ARG A 11 -11.34 -6.42 16.63
CA ARG A 11 -11.07 -6.47 15.19
C ARG A 11 -10.24 -7.68 14.80
N ASN A 12 -9.20 -8.00 15.54
CA ASN A 12 -8.33 -9.15 15.27
C ASN A 12 -9.11 -10.48 15.32
N ALA A 13 -9.98 -10.65 16.31
CA ALA A 13 -10.84 -11.83 16.41
C ALA A 13 -11.83 -11.92 15.24
N GLN A 14 -12.37 -10.78 14.76
CA GLN A 14 -13.21 -10.73 13.55
C GLN A 14 -12.44 -11.20 12.30
N LEU A 15 -11.20 -10.74 12.12
CA LEU A 15 -10.36 -11.13 11.00
C LEU A 15 -10.03 -12.63 11.02
N TRP A 16 -9.67 -13.17 12.19
CA TRP A 16 -9.47 -14.61 12.36
C TRP A 16 -10.74 -15.42 12.12
N ALA A 17 -11.89 -14.94 12.61
CA ALA A 17 -13.18 -15.58 12.36
C ALA A 17 -13.49 -15.66 10.85
N ALA A 18 -13.24 -14.58 10.11
CA ALA A 18 -13.44 -14.56 8.67
C ALA A 18 -12.49 -15.52 7.92
N LEU A 19 -11.22 -15.60 8.33
CA LEU A 19 -10.25 -16.54 7.76
C LEU A 19 -10.64 -18.01 8.04
N LEU A 20 -11.04 -18.31 9.26
CA LEU A 20 -11.51 -19.65 9.64
C LEU A 20 -12.79 -20.04 8.90
N TYR A 21 -13.72 -19.08 8.72
CA TYR A 21 -14.91 -19.29 7.90
C TYR A 21 -14.56 -19.61 6.45
N ALA A 22 -13.62 -18.89 5.88
CA ALA A 22 -13.18 -19.09 4.50
C ALA A 22 -12.33 -20.36 4.32
N GLY A 23 -11.74 -20.87 5.39
CA GLY A 23 -10.98 -22.12 5.40
C GLY A 23 -9.58 -22.01 4.77
N PRO A 24 -8.85 -23.13 4.70
CA PRO A 24 -7.44 -23.15 4.28
C PRO A 24 -7.20 -22.50 2.91
N GLY A 25 -6.12 -21.75 2.79
CA GLY A 25 -5.74 -21.05 1.55
C GLY A 25 -6.55 -19.79 1.24
N ALA A 26 -7.40 -19.34 2.16
CA ALA A 26 -7.95 -17.99 2.14
C ALA A 26 -6.98 -17.01 2.81
N VAL A 27 -6.94 -15.79 2.31
CA VAL A 27 -6.10 -14.72 2.87
C VAL A 27 -6.88 -13.40 2.92
N LEU A 28 -6.53 -12.54 3.86
CA LEU A 28 -7.00 -11.15 3.87
C LEU A 28 -6.43 -10.43 2.65
N SER A 29 -7.20 -9.50 2.07
CA SER A 29 -6.81 -8.78 0.86
C SER A 29 -7.40 -7.39 0.80
N HIS A 30 -7.04 -6.62 -0.24
CA HIS A 30 -7.58 -5.29 -0.49
C HIS A 30 -7.48 -4.39 0.76
N GLU A 31 -8.58 -3.69 1.12
CA GLU A 31 -8.63 -2.76 2.24
C GLU A 31 -8.27 -3.43 3.57
N THR A 32 -8.65 -4.71 3.76
CA THR A 32 -8.37 -5.41 5.01
C THR A 32 -6.89 -5.80 5.14
N ALA A 33 -6.24 -6.22 4.06
CA ALA A 33 -4.78 -6.44 4.09
C ALA A 33 -4.04 -5.11 4.28
N ALA A 34 -4.47 -4.05 3.60
CA ALA A 34 -3.92 -2.71 3.76
C ALA A 34 -4.05 -2.18 5.20
N GLU A 35 -5.17 -2.46 5.88
CA GLU A 35 -5.37 -2.17 7.30
C GLU A 35 -4.34 -2.92 8.18
N VAL A 36 -4.19 -4.23 7.97
CA VAL A 36 -3.28 -5.07 8.77
C VAL A 36 -1.81 -4.69 8.56
N ASP A 37 -1.43 -4.31 7.34
CA ASP A 37 -0.08 -3.85 7.01
C ASP A 37 0.18 -2.39 7.41
N GLY A 38 -0.82 -1.68 7.93
CA GLY A 38 -0.67 -0.27 8.29
C GLY A 38 -0.57 0.67 7.08
N LEU A 39 -1.01 0.25 5.90
CA LEU A 39 -1.07 1.13 4.72
C LEU A 39 -2.22 2.13 4.84
N VAL A 40 -3.32 1.75 5.46
CA VAL A 40 -4.48 2.59 5.74
C VAL A 40 -4.78 2.62 7.23
N ASP A 41 -5.18 3.80 7.75
CA ASP A 41 -5.36 4.01 9.18
C ASP A 41 -6.77 3.64 9.68
N ARG A 42 -7.71 3.43 8.77
CA ARG A 42 -9.10 3.13 9.12
C ARG A 42 -9.47 1.72 8.70
N PRO A 43 -10.11 0.93 9.60
CA PRO A 43 -10.61 -0.38 9.24
C PRO A 43 -11.71 -0.28 8.18
N SER A 44 -11.70 -1.22 7.26
CA SER A 44 -12.78 -1.38 6.28
C SER A 44 -14.07 -1.86 6.97
N ALA A 45 -15.21 -1.37 6.50
CA ALA A 45 -16.52 -1.85 6.97
C ALA A 45 -16.75 -3.33 6.64
N LEU A 46 -16.19 -3.80 5.52
CA LEU A 46 -16.23 -5.20 5.11
C LEU A 46 -14.86 -5.83 5.30
N ILE A 47 -14.85 -7.12 5.65
CA ILE A 47 -13.62 -7.91 5.68
C ILE A 47 -13.43 -8.50 4.28
N HIS A 48 -12.36 -8.08 3.62
CA HIS A 48 -12.01 -8.53 2.27
C HIS A 48 -11.11 -9.76 2.35
N LEU A 49 -11.55 -10.84 1.71
CA LEU A 49 -10.83 -12.10 1.60
C LEU A 49 -10.58 -12.45 0.15
N THR A 50 -9.43 -12.97 -0.16
CA THR A 50 -9.15 -13.59 -1.47
C THR A 50 -8.97 -15.09 -1.33
N ILE A 51 -9.62 -15.83 -2.20
CA ILE A 51 -9.54 -17.29 -2.34
C ILE A 51 -9.10 -17.65 -3.76
N ARG A 52 -8.58 -18.88 -3.96
CA ARG A 52 -8.25 -19.36 -5.31
C ARG A 52 -9.51 -19.44 -6.19
N ALA A 53 -9.36 -19.11 -7.47
CA ALA A 53 -10.48 -18.98 -8.41
C ALA A 53 -11.38 -20.24 -8.54
N GLY A 54 -10.82 -21.42 -8.31
CA GLY A 54 -11.57 -22.69 -8.35
C GLY A 54 -12.38 -23.01 -7.08
N ARG A 55 -12.30 -22.18 -6.04
CA ARG A 55 -13.04 -22.41 -4.79
C ARG A 55 -14.35 -21.64 -4.78
N TYR A 56 -15.36 -22.27 -4.18
CA TYR A 56 -16.62 -21.62 -3.84
C TYR A 56 -16.65 -21.34 -2.33
N LEU A 57 -17.06 -20.15 -1.97
CA LEU A 57 -17.37 -19.76 -0.59
C LEU A 57 -18.74 -19.08 -0.60
N GLN A 58 -19.61 -19.51 0.29
CA GLN A 58 -20.92 -18.89 0.46
C GLN A 58 -20.74 -17.46 0.97
N ALA A 59 -21.56 -16.54 0.47
CA ALA A 59 -21.54 -15.18 0.95
C ALA A 59 -21.96 -15.13 2.43
N ALA A 60 -21.25 -14.32 3.23
CA ALA A 60 -21.58 -14.08 4.63
C ALA A 60 -21.66 -12.55 4.89
N PRO A 61 -22.55 -12.09 5.76
CA PRO A 61 -22.62 -10.68 6.12
C PRO A 61 -21.29 -10.16 6.63
N GLY A 62 -20.92 -8.95 6.21
CA GLY A 62 -19.66 -8.33 6.62
C GLY A 62 -18.40 -8.86 5.92
N ILE A 63 -18.51 -9.85 5.05
CA ILE A 63 -17.38 -10.43 4.32
C ILE A 63 -17.54 -10.20 2.82
N ARG A 64 -16.49 -9.69 2.18
CA ARG A 64 -16.37 -9.60 0.72
C ARG A 64 -15.33 -10.58 0.21
N VAL A 65 -15.75 -11.50 -0.65
CA VAL A 65 -14.90 -12.55 -1.20
C VAL A 65 -14.46 -12.19 -2.61
N HIS A 66 -13.14 -12.16 -2.81
CA HIS A 66 -12.50 -12.02 -4.10
C HIS A 66 -11.94 -13.37 -4.56
N ARG A 67 -11.85 -13.60 -5.86
CA ARG A 67 -11.29 -14.80 -6.45
C ARG A 67 -10.12 -14.44 -7.33
N SER A 68 -8.96 -15.06 -7.08
CA SER A 68 -7.76 -14.82 -7.86
C SER A 68 -7.17 -16.11 -8.41
N ARG A 69 -6.72 -16.07 -9.67
CA ARG A 69 -5.89 -17.13 -10.28
C ARG A 69 -4.42 -16.98 -9.93
N HIS A 70 -4.03 -15.78 -9.48
CA HIS A 70 -2.65 -15.39 -9.20
C HIS A 70 -2.37 -15.27 -7.70
N LEU A 71 -3.20 -15.91 -6.86
CA LEU A 71 -2.95 -15.93 -5.43
C LEU A 71 -1.65 -16.69 -5.18
N ARG A 72 -0.63 -15.99 -4.72
CA ARG A 72 0.67 -16.56 -4.37
C ARG A 72 0.52 -17.48 -3.17
N ASP A 73 1.36 -18.50 -3.09
CA ASP A 73 1.43 -19.32 -1.89
C ASP A 73 2.10 -18.53 -0.77
N LEU A 74 1.28 -18.13 0.17
CA LEU A 74 1.72 -17.30 1.30
C LEU A 74 1.94 -18.21 2.50
N ARG A 75 3.18 -18.25 2.97
CA ARG A 75 3.54 -18.86 4.25
C ARG A 75 3.71 -17.74 5.26
N PHE A 76 2.79 -17.64 6.21
CA PHE A 76 2.91 -16.72 7.33
C PHE A 76 3.39 -17.47 8.57
N PRO A 77 4.16 -16.83 9.44
CA PRO A 77 4.48 -17.36 10.76
C PRO A 77 3.20 -17.71 11.51
N ALA A 78 3.29 -18.74 12.36
CA ALA A 78 2.17 -19.12 13.21
C ALA A 78 1.74 -17.95 14.10
N GLY A 79 0.44 -17.65 14.10
CA GLY A 79 -0.12 -16.54 14.86
C GLY A 79 -0.24 -15.23 14.09
N GLU A 80 0.35 -15.11 12.91
CA GLU A 80 0.11 -13.96 12.03
C GLU A 80 -1.12 -14.17 11.14
N LEU A 81 -1.82 -13.07 10.86
CA LEU A 81 -2.98 -13.07 9.96
C LEU A 81 -2.53 -13.30 8.51
N PRO A 82 -2.93 -14.40 7.86
CA PRO A 82 -2.64 -14.65 6.45
C PRO A 82 -3.25 -13.55 5.58
N ARG A 83 -2.42 -12.88 4.78
CA ARG A 83 -2.84 -11.77 3.92
C ARG A 83 -2.04 -11.70 2.62
N THR A 84 -2.50 -10.96 1.65
CA THR A 84 -1.75 -10.70 0.42
C THR A 84 -0.49 -9.87 0.74
N TRP A 85 0.59 -10.08 -0.04
CA TRP A 85 1.76 -9.20 0.04
C TRP A 85 1.36 -7.76 -0.24
N ILE A 86 2.08 -6.82 0.34
CA ILE A 86 1.75 -5.39 0.23
C ILE A 86 1.67 -4.92 -1.24
N GLU A 87 2.55 -5.40 -2.09
CA GLU A 87 2.56 -5.09 -3.52
C GLU A 87 1.29 -5.59 -4.21
N ASP A 88 0.90 -6.84 -3.93
CA ASP A 88 -0.35 -7.42 -4.45
C ASP A 88 -1.56 -6.65 -3.92
N THR A 89 -1.55 -6.29 -2.64
CA THR A 89 -2.60 -5.49 -1.99
C THR A 89 -2.80 -4.14 -2.68
N ILE A 90 -1.70 -3.43 -2.96
CA ILE A 90 -1.75 -2.13 -3.63
C ILE A 90 -2.29 -2.28 -5.06
N LEU A 91 -1.84 -3.29 -5.80
CA LEU A 91 -2.30 -3.53 -7.16
C LEU A 91 -3.78 -3.94 -7.21
N ASP A 92 -4.25 -4.76 -6.25
CA ASP A 92 -5.66 -5.13 -6.12
C ASP A 92 -6.52 -3.91 -5.77
N LEU A 93 -6.05 -3.04 -4.87
CA LEU A 93 -6.72 -1.78 -4.55
C LEU A 93 -6.77 -0.84 -5.75
N ALA A 94 -5.70 -0.73 -6.52
CA ALA A 94 -5.65 0.10 -7.72
C ALA A 94 -6.71 -0.28 -8.76
N GLU A 95 -7.07 -1.58 -8.86
CA GLU A 95 -8.17 -2.02 -9.73
C GLU A 95 -9.54 -1.45 -9.30
N THR A 96 -9.72 -1.23 -8.00
CA THR A 96 -10.99 -0.75 -7.43
C THR A 96 -11.13 0.77 -7.45
N LYS A 97 -10.01 1.51 -7.57
CA LYS A 97 -10.00 2.97 -7.52
C LYS A 97 -10.47 3.60 -8.84
N SER A 98 -11.32 4.61 -8.74
CA SER A 98 -11.80 5.38 -9.89
C SER A 98 -10.82 6.47 -10.32
N GLY A 99 -10.08 7.05 -9.37
CA GLY A 99 -9.16 8.15 -9.58
C GLY A 99 -7.69 7.74 -9.50
N LEU A 100 -6.86 8.35 -10.33
CA LEU A 100 -5.40 8.15 -10.29
C LEU A 100 -4.79 8.68 -8.99
N ASP A 101 -5.36 9.72 -8.42
CA ASP A 101 -4.88 10.32 -7.18
C ASP A 101 -4.91 9.35 -6.00
N ASP A 102 -5.96 8.54 -5.90
CA ASP A 102 -6.05 7.50 -4.88
C ASP A 102 -4.95 6.46 -5.05
N VAL A 103 -4.67 6.07 -6.30
CA VAL A 103 -3.61 5.10 -6.62
C VAL A 103 -2.23 5.69 -6.29
N CYS A 104 -1.99 6.95 -6.67
CA CYS A 104 -0.77 7.67 -6.31
C CYS A 104 -0.59 7.73 -4.79
N GLY A 105 -1.66 8.04 -4.06
CA GLY A 105 -1.66 8.06 -2.59
C GLY A 105 -1.27 6.72 -1.98
N LEU A 106 -1.84 5.61 -2.46
CA LEU A 106 -1.52 4.26 -1.97
C LEU A 106 -0.05 3.89 -2.22
N VAL A 107 0.43 4.09 -3.45
CA VAL A 107 1.83 3.76 -3.81
C VAL A 107 2.81 4.60 -3.00
N THR A 108 2.58 5.91 -2.92
CA THR A 108 3.46 6.82 -2.18
C THR A 108 3.45 6.53 -0.68
N ALA A 109 2.28 6.24 -0.09
CA ALA A 109 2.17 5.86 1.31
C ALA A 109 2.94 4.57 1.61
N ALA A 110 2.89 3.59 0.72
CA ALA A 110 3.61 2.33 0.89
C ALA A 110 5.14 2.54 0.92
N PHE A 111 5.68 3.36 0.03
CA PHE A 111 7.11 3.70 0.05
C PHE A 111 7.46 4.59 1.25
N GLY A 112 6.66 5.61 1.54
CA GLY A 112 6.89 6.53 2.66
C GLY A 112 6.83 5.87 4.03
N ARG A 113 6.01 4.82 4.18
CA ARG A 113 5.92 3.99 5.40
C ARG A 113 6.89 2.79 5.40
N HIS A 114 7.76 2.68 4.40
CA HIS A 114 8.72 1.58 4.23
C HIS A 114 8.09 0.18 4.22
N LEU A 115 6.85 0.05 3.74
CA LEU A 115 6.14 -1.22 3.65
C LEU A 115 6.62 -2.08 2.49
N THR A 116 7.20 -1.45 1.47
CA THR A 116 7.80 -2.11 0.30
C THR A 116 9.00 -1.33 -0.21
N THR A 117 9.71 -1.95 -1.15
CA THR A 117 10.82 -1.32 -1.88
C THR A 117 10.62 -1.48 -3.39
N VAL A 118 11.41 -0.75 -4.18
CA VAL A 118 11.29 -0.73 -5.64
C VAL A 118 11.44 -2.12 -6.29
N PRO A 119 12.43 -2.97 -5.94
CA PRO A 119 12.63 -4.25 -6.63
C PRO A 119 11.44 -5.21 -6.51
N PRO A 120 10.90 -5.54 -5.30
CA PRO A 120 9.76 -6.45 -5.19
C PRO A 120 8.51 -5.88 -5.87
N PHE A 121 8.23 -4.58 -5.73
CA PHE A 121 7.06 -3.98 -6.37
C PHE A 121 7.14 -4.05 -7.91
N ARG A 122 8.32 -3.76 -8.48
CA ARG A 122 8.53 -3.87 -9.93
C ARG A 122 8.35 -5.31 -10.43
N SER A 123 8.84 -6.30 -9.67
CA SER A 123 8.69 -7.72 -9.99
C SER A 123 7.21 -8.13 -10.03
N VAL A 124 6.45 -7.78 -9.00
CA VAL A 124 5.01 -8.11 -8.91
C VAL A 124 4.22 -7.44 -10.03
N LEU A 125 4.50 -6.16 -10.31
CA LEU A 125 3.85 -5.45 -11.41
C LEU A 125 4.18 -6.09 -12.77
N ALA A 126 5.40 -6.59 -12.97
CA ALA A 126 5.79 -7.27 -14.22
C ALA A 126 4.98 -8.55 -14.46
N GLU A 127 4.69 -9.33 -13.41
CA GLU A 127 3.92 -10.57 -13.48
C GLU A 127 2.44 -10.34 -13.83
N ARG A 128 1.87 -9.18 -13.47
CA ARG A 128 0.47 -8.85 -13.75
C ARG A 128 0.31 -8.28 -15.15
N LYS A 129 -0.02 -9.11 -16.15
CA LYS A 129 -0.14 -8.70 -17.57
C LYS A 129 -1.24 -7.65 -17.79
N ARG A 130 -2.32 -7.72 -17.05
CA ARG A 130 -3.46 -6.79 -17.13
C ARG A 130 -3.60 -6.10 -15.78
N GLN A 131 -3.14 -4.86 -15.70
CA GLN A 131 -3.22 -4.03 -14.50
C GLN A 131 -3.69 -2.63 -14.91
N ARG A 132 -4.81 -2.22 -14.32
CA ARG A 132 -5.26 -0.83 -14.45
C ARG A 132 -4.19 0.10 -13.87
N TRP A 133 -4.01 1.26 -14.44
CA TRP A 133 -3.00 2.24 -14.02
C TRP A 133 -1.55 1.75 -14.11
N ARG A 134 -1.30 0.72 -14.93
CA ARG A 134 0.03 0.10 -15.03
C ARG A 134 1.14 1.09 -15.35
N ARG A 135 0.86 2.00 -16.31
CA ARG A 135 1.83 2.99 -16.75
C ARG A 135 2.16 3.95 -15.61
N GLU A 136 1.13 4.50 -14.99
CA GLU A 136 1.24 5.47 -13.90
C GLU A 136 1.90 4.86 -12.67
N ILE A 137 1.56 3.63 -12.30
CA ILE A 137 2.23 2.88 -11.23
C ILE A 137 3.71 2.66 -11.56
N SER A 138 4.05 2.32 -12.81
CA SER A 138 5.46 2.16 -13.22
C SER A 138 6.24 3.47 -13.11
N GLU A 139 5.63 4.59 -13.48
CA GLU A 139 6.22 5.91 -13.35
C GLU A 139 6.44 6.29 -11.87
N LEU A 140 5.47 5.98 -10.99
CA LEU A 140 5.60 6.18 -9.53
C LEU A 140 6.73 5.34 -8.92
N ILE A 141 6.86 4.07 -9.32
CA ILE A 141 7.94 3.18 -8.86
C ILE A 141 9.30 3.72 -9.31
N ASN A 142 9.40 4.25 -10.53
CA ASN A 142 10.65 4.84 -11.02
C ASN A 142 10.97 6.14 -10.27
N ALA A 143 9.98 6.99 -10.05
CA ALA A 143 10.17 8.21 -9.25
C ALA A 143 10.62 7.89 -7.80
N ALA A 144 10.08 6.82 -7.21
CA ALA A 144 10.54 6.37 -5.89
C ALA A 144 11.99 5.85 -5.92
N ALA A 145 12.42 5.20 -7.00
CA ALA A 145 13.82 4.78 -7.19
C ALA A 145 14.77 5.98 -7.24
N ASP A 146 14.32 7.09 -7.82
CA ASP A 146 15.09 8.34 -7.95
C ASP A 146 15.01 9.23 -6.69
N GLY A 147 14.40 8.72 -5.60
CA GLY A 147 14.27 9.45 -4.34
C GLY A 147 13.07 10.41 -4.26
N THR A 148 12.19 10.41 -5.24
CA THR A 148 10.96 11.20 -5.23
C THR A 148 9.87 10.46 -4.47
N HIS A 149 9.54 10.91 -3.26
CA HIS A 149 8.56 10.24 -2.39
C HIS A 149 7.24 11.01 -2.24
N SER A 150 7.06 12.12 -2.96
CA SER A 150 5.89 12.98 -2.84
C SER A 150 4.94 12.86 -4.01
N VAL A 151 3.64 12.67 -3.73
CA VAL A 151 2.57 12.74 -4.75
C VAL A 151 2.56 14.08 -5.45
N LEU A 152 2.87 15.17 -4.71
CA LEU A 152 2.93 16.52 -5.26
C LEU A 152 4.05 16.66 -6.29
N GLU A 153 5.23 16.13 -6.00
CA GLU A 153 6.37 16.15 -6.92
C GLU A 153 6.09 15.33 -8.18
N PHE A 154 5.47 14.15 -8.02
CA PHE A 154 5.06 13.32 -9.15
C PHE A 154 4.02 14.03 -10.03
N ARG A 155 3.00 14.68 -9.41
CA ARG A 155 1.98 15.45 -10.14
C ARG A 155 2.58 16.65 -10.84
N TYR A 156 3.46 17.37 -10.18
CA TYR A 156 4.14 18.52 -10.77
C TYR A 156 4.96 18.11 -12.00
N ASP A 157 5.73 17.02 -11.92
CA ASP A 157 6.47 16.48 -13.06
C ASP A 157 5.54 16.13 -14.23
N ARG A 158 4.45 15.39 -13.92
CA ARG A 158 3.50 14.94 -14.95
C ARG A 158 2.70 16.08 -15.56
N ASP A 159 2.09 16.93 -14.70
CA ASP A 159 1.05 17.87 -15.11
C ASP A 159 1.61 19.24 -15.49
N VAL A 160 2.83 19.56 -15.06
CA VAL A 160 3.48 20.83 -15.36
C VAL A 160 4.73 20.63 -16.22
N GLU A 161 5.75 19.93 -15.73
CA GLU A 161 7.02 19.83 -16.44
C GLU A 161 6.86 19.12 -17.80
N ARG A 162 6.32 17.88 -17.78
CA ARG A 162 6.15 17.09 -19.01
C ARG A 162 5.05 17.65 -19.92
N ALA A 163 3.93 18.09 -19.34
CA ALA A 163 2.82 18.63 -20.13
C ALA A 163 3.19 19.91 -20.89
N HIS A 164 4.11 20.71 -20.34
CA HIS A 164 4.55 21.98 -20.92
C HIS A 164 5.97 21.93 -21.51
N GLY A 165 6.59 20.74 -21.56
CA GLY A 165 7.94 20.58 -22.10
C GLY A 165 9.02 21.32 -21.33
N LEU A 166 8.83 21.55 -20.03
CA LEU A 166 9.78 22.24 -19.17
C LEU A 166 10.96 21.30 -18.85
N PRO A 167 12.16 21.85 -18.65
CA PRO A 167 13.31 21.03 -18.19
C PRO A 167 13.04 20.52 -16.77
N PRO A 168 13.50 19.27 -16.44
CA PRO A 168 13.29 18.70 -15.13
C PRO A 168 13.89 19.56 -14.03
N SER A 169 13.09 19.90 -13.02
CA SER A 169 13.54 20.70 -11.88
C SER A 169 14.47 19.87 -10.97
N ARG A 170 15.50 20.52 -10.42
CA ARG A 170 16.32 19.92 -9.36
C ARG A 170 15.50 19.87 -8.08
N ARG A 171 15.07 18.67 -7.69
CA ARG A 171 14.27 18.41 -6.48
C ARG A 171 15.16 18.26 -5.26
N GLN A 172 14.61 18.61 -4.10
CA GLN A 172 15.29 18.45 -2.80
C GLN A 172 16.68 19.10 -2.71
N VAL A 173 16.86 20.25 -3.36
CA VAL A 173 18.09 21.03 -3.20
C VAL A 173 18.12 21.59 -1.78
N PRO A 174 19.13 21.28 -0.94
CA PRO A 174 19.22 21.84 0.40
C PRO A 174 19.33 23.36 0.30
N PHE A 175 18.35 24.07 0.86
CA PHE A 175 18.36 25.51 0.89
C PHE A 175 19.42 25.98 1.89
N ARG A 176 20.55 26.48 1.40
CA ARG A 176 21.48 27.23 2.23
C ARG A 176 20.91 28.64 2.47
N LYS A 177 20.41 28.86 3.68
CA LYS A 177 20.05 30.21 4.11
C LYS A 177 21.30 31.08 3.95
N ARG A 178 21.24 32.08 3.11
CA ARG A 178 22.31 33.06 2.95
C ARG A 178 22.30 33.89 4.22
N THR A 179 23.18 33.58 5.16
CA THR A 179 23.43 34.40 6.34
C THR A 179 24.05 35.71 5.88
N GLY A 180 23.33 36.83 6.07
CA GLY A 180 23.89 38.17 5.89
C GLY A 180 24.98 38.42 6.91
N PRO A 181 25.90 39.38 6.66
CA PRO A 181 26.93 39.72 7.61
C PRO A 181 26.28 40.37 8.86
N GLY A 182 26.09 39.60 9.93
CA GLY A 182 25.49 40.07 11.19
C GLY A 182 24.89 39.02 12.11
N ASP A 183 24.65 37.78 11.68
CA ASP A 183 24.07 36.75 12.56
C ASP A 183 25.16 35.83 13.12
N SER A 184 25.52 36.08 14.36
CA SER A 184 26.37 35.18 15.16
C SER A 184 25.65 33.89 15.45
N ALA A 185 26.31 32.80 15.15
CA ALA A 185 25.83 31.42 15.25
C ALA A 185 25.41 31.05 16.67
N THR A 186 24.15 30.61 16.83
CA THR A 186 23.78 29.71 17.92
C THR A 186 23.55 28.34 17.31
N ALA A 187 24.56 27.48 17.46
CA ALA A 187 24.47 26.08 17.07
C ALA A 187 23.52 25.34 18.01
N CYS A 188 22.35 24.95 17.52
CA CYS A 188 21.46 24.03 18.22
C CYS A 188 21.77 22.61 17.76
N THR A 189 22.64 21.94 18.52
CA THR A 189 22.90 20.50 18.39
C THR A 189 21.77 19.73 19.08
N SER A 190 20.79 19.25 18.33
CA SER A 190 19.87 18.22 18.83
C SER A 190 20.47 16.84 18.54
N ARG A 191 21.11 16.27 19.56
CA ARG A 191 21.35 14.82 19.64
C ARG A 191 20.04 14.16 20.01
N MET A 192 19.58 13.25 19.19
CA MET A 192 18.62 12.21 19.61
C MET A 192 19.37 10.92 19.85
N ALA A 193 19.24 10.45 21.10
CA ALA A 193 19.59 9.10 21.51
C ALA A 193 18.48 8.13 21.08
#